data_50ee8dab59450ca4b169e89c7dbe9073
#
_entry.id   50ee8dab59450ca4b169e89c7dbe9073
#
_cell.length_a   1.000
_cell.length_b   1.000
_cell.length_c   1.000
_cell.angle_alpha   90.00
_cell.angle_beta   90.00
_cell.angle_gamma   90.00
#
_symmetry.space_group_name_H-M   'P 1'
#
loop_
_entity.id
_entity.type
_entity.pdbx_description
1 polymer ?
#
loop_
_entity_poly.entity_id
_entity_poly.type
_entity_poly.pdbx_seq_one_letter_code
_entity_poly.pdbx_strand_id
1 'polypeptide(L)'
;NVEPSVKVKVLLAQSLFGEPDYLILDEPTNNLDSKTIYWLEEFLLRFKNTVIVVSHNRHFLDTICTNIVDIDFQKIQLYTGNYTFWYQSSQLLLRQRSMANKKAEEKRKELQNFISRFSANASKSRQATSRKKLLEKINIDEIKPSSRKYPAIIFKQFRDAGNDILEVNNLTAQDENGDYLIKDLSFSIRKGEKVAFLAKNHQSITCFFNIINDKKVSFSGDFKFGTTT
;
A
#
# COMPACT_ATOMS: atom_id res chain seq x y z
N ASN A 1 -17.48 -12.02 -25.03
CA ASN A 1 -16.74 -11.33 -23.97
C ASN A 1 -15.86 -12.33 -23.24
N VAL A 2 -14.56 -12.14 -23.27
CA VAL A 2 -13.60 -12.98 -22.55
C VAL A 2 -13.46 -12.45 -21.13
N GLU A 3 -13.45 -13.35 -20.15
CA GLU A 3 -13.25 -12.99 -18.75
C GLU A 3 -11.95 -12.16 -18.55
N PRO A 4 -11.96 -11.12 -17.69
CA PRO A 4 -10.78 -10.25 -17.50
C PRO A 4 -9.52 -11.03 -17.12
N SER A 5 -9.63 -12.07 -16.30
CA SER A 5 -8.49 -12.92 -15.90
C SER A 5 -7.86 -13.64 -17.07
N VAL A 6 -8.66 -14.19 -17.98
CA VAL A 6 -8.19 -14.87 -19.19
C VAL A 6 -7.54 -13.87 -20.15
N LYS A 7 -8.11 -12.67 -20.28
CA LYS A 7 -7.53 -11.61 -21.11
C LYS A 7 -6.13 -11.23 -20.64
N VAL A 8 -5.92 -11.06 -19.35
CA VAL A 8 -4.59 -10.75 -18.77
C VAL A 8 -3.61 -11.90 -19.02
N LYS A 9 -4.03 -13.16 -18.85
CA LYS A 9 -3.19 -14.34 -19.16
C LYS A 9 -2.76 -14.39 -20.63
N VAL A 10 -3.65 -14.07 -21.55
CA VAL A 10 -3.34 -14.02 -23.00
C VAL A 10 -2.33 -12.89 -23.31
N LEU A 11 -2.53 -11.70 -22.74
CA LEU A 11 -1.61 -10.57 -22.92
C LEU A 11 -0.22 -10.87 -22.32
N LEU A 12 -0.16 -11.52 -21.16
CA LEU A 12 1.10 -12.00 -20.60
C LEU A 12 1.77 -13.01 -21.52
N ALA A 13 1.05 -14.04 -21.99
CA ALA A 13 1.60 -15.03 -22.91
C ALA A 13 2.13 -14.37 -24.19
N GLN A 14 1.43 -13.37 -24.71
CA GLN A 14 1.87 -12.60 -25.88
C GLN A 14 3.16 -11.80 -25.60
N SER A 15 3.27 -11.16 -24.45
CA SER A 15 4.44 -10.37 -24.08
C SER A 15 5.68 -11.21 -23.80
N LEU A 16 5.50 -12.46 -23.39
CA LEU A 16 6.57 -13.42 -23.08
C LEU A 16 6.99 -14.24 -24.30
N PHE A 17 6.21 -14.20 -25.38
CA PHE A 17 6.51 -14.97 -26.58
C PHE A 17 7.72 -14.41 -27.32
N GLY A 18 8.64 -15.29 -27.77
CA GLY A 18 9.80 -14.91 -28.55
C GLY A 18 11.02 -14.43 -27.76
N GLU A 19 11.07 -14.71 -26.45
CA GLU A 19 12.21 -14.38 -25.55
C GLU A 19 12.67 -12.91 -25.70
N PRO A 20 11.83 -11.94 -25.33
CA PRO A 20 12.11 -10.52 -25.51
C PRO A 20 13.35 -10.08 -24.72
N ASP A 21 14.15 -9.16 -25.26
CA ASP A 21 15.29 -8.57 -24.56
C ASP A 21 14.87 -7.67 -23.39
N TYR A 22 13.69 -7.05 -23.50
CA TYR A 22 13.11 -6.17 -22.48
C TYR A 22 11.65 -6.56 -22.23
N LEU A 23 11.30 -6.70 -20.98
CA LEU A 23 9.93 -6.96 -20.56
C LEU A 23 9.43 -5.82 -19.68
N ILE A 24 8.36 -5.14 -20.11
CA ILE A 24 7.75 -4.05 -19.35
C ILE A 24 6.35 -4.49 -18.94
N LEU A 25 6.10 -4.56 -17.64
CA LEU A 25 4.86 -5.02 -17.05
C LEU A 25 4.25 -3.93 -16.16
N ASP A 26 3.02 -3.54 -16.46
CA ASP A 26 2.25 -2.60 -15.64
C ASP A 26 1.11 -3.34 -14.95
N GLU A 27 1.16 -3.39 -13.60
CA GLU A 27 0.21 -4.08 -12.73
C GLU A 27 -0.10 -5.54 -13.19
N PRO A 28 0.91 -6.38 -13.45
CA PRO A 28 0.70 -7.69 -14.06
C PRO A 28 -0.03 -8.69 -13.15
N THR A 29 -0.11 -8.42 -11.86
CA THR A 29 -0.79 -9.27 -10.87
C THR A 29 -2.30 -9.01 -10.77
N ASN A 30 -2.79 -7.93 -11.38
CA ASN A 30 -4.20 -7.59 -11.32
C ASN A 30 -5.07 -8.60 -12.06
N ASN A 31 -6.19 -8.98 -11.46
CA ASN A 31 -7.14 -9.97 -11.99
C ASN A 31 -6.54 -11.37 -12.22
N LEU A 32 -5.40 -11.70 -11.64
CA LEU A 32 -4.83 -13.04 -11.67
C LEU A 32 -5.15 -13.80 -10.36
N ASP A 33 -5.33 -15.11 -10.52
CA ASP A 33 -5.39 -16.02 -9.37
C ASP A 33 -3.99 -16.28 -8.78
N SER A 34 -3.95 -16.70 -7.53
CA SER A 34 -2.70 -16.92 -6.79
C SER A 34 -1.75 -17.92 -7.47
N LYS A 35 -2.28 -18.93 -8.19
CA LYS A 35 -1.45 -19.89 -8.92
C LYS A 35 -0.75 -19.24 -10.11
N THR A 36 -1.48 -18.38 -10.83
CA THR A 36 -0.91 -17.65 -11.98
C THR A 36 0.11 -16.61 -11.50
N ILE A 37 -0.14 -15.93 -10.36
CA ILE A 37 0.84 -15.01 -9.76
C ILE A 37 2.13 -15.77 -9.39
N TYR A 38 2.01 -16.90 -8.70
CA TYR A 38 3.16 -17.72 -8.34
C TYR A 38 3.94 -18.21 -9.58
N TRP A 39 3.24 -18.66 -10.61
CA TRP A 39 3.85 -19.05 -11.87
C TRP A 39 4.62 -17.88 -12.52
N LEU A 40 4.03 -16.67 -12.49
CA LEU A 40 4.67 -15.47 -13.05
C LEU A 40 5.93 -15.10 -12.25
N GLU A 41 5.89 -15.17 -10.92
CA GLU A 41 7.06 -14.97 -10.04
C GLU A 41 8.19 -15.93 -10.41
N GLU A 42 7.90 -17.25 -10.49
CA GLU A 42 8.87 -18.27 -10.87
C GLU A 42 9.44 -18.05 -12.29
N PHE A 43 8.60 -17.60 -13.22
CA PHE A 43 9.04 -17.29 -14.57
C PHE A 43 10.01 -16.09 -14.57
N LEU A 44 9.63 -15.00 -13.90
CA LEU A 44 10.44 -13.77 -13.87
C LEU A 44 11.76 -13.94 -13.11
N LEU A 45 11.80 -14.77 -12.08
CA LEU A 45 13.05 -15.14 -11.38
C LEU A 45 14.06 -15.86 -12.27
N ARG A 46 13.57 -16.61 -13.27
CA ARG A 46 14.41 -17.34 -14.24
C ARG A 46 14.66 -16.54 -15.52
N PHE A 47 13.97 -15.43 -15.71
CA PHE A 47 14.11 -14.60 -16.90
C PHE A 47 15.48 -13.93 -16.90
N LYS A 48 16.27 -14.14 -17.97
CA LYS A 48 17.68 -13.70 -18.05
C LYS A 48 17.85 -12.24 -18.43
N ASN A 49 16.84 -11.69 -19.10
CA ASN A 49 16.89 -10.35 -19.66
C ASN A 49 16.30 -9.30 -18.70
N THR A 50 16.25 -8.05 -19.12
CA THR A 50 15.81 -6.95 -18.27
C THR A 50 14.28 -6.92 -18.12
N VAL A 51 13.81 -6.83 -16.85
CA VAL A 51 12.39 -6.67 -16.53
C VAL A 51 12.17 -5.35 -15.82
N ILE A 52 11.19 -4.58 -16.27
CA ILE A 52 10.70 -3.37 -15.61
C ILE A 52 9.25 -3.64 -15.20
N VAL A 53 8.98 -3.55 -13.89
CA VAL A 53 7.65 -3.84 -13.34
C VAL A 53 7.14 -2.64 -12.56
N VAL A 54 5.88 -2.28 -12.79
CA VAL A 54 5.11 -1.38 -11.92
C VAL A 54 4.04 -2.22 -11.23
N SER A 55 3.99 -2.21 -9.90
CA SER A 55 2.98 -2.95 -9.15
C SER A 55 2.70 -2.36 -7.77
N HIS A 56 1.47 -2.55 -7.29
CA HIS A 56 1.09 -2.29 -5.91
C HIS A 56 1.21 -3.54 -5.02
N ASN A 57 1.44 -4.70 -5.58
CA ASN A 57 1.66 -5.94 -4.85
C ASN A 57 3.07 -5.97 -4.27
N ARG A 58 3.19 -5.66 -2.98
CA ARG A 58 4.47 -5.58 -2.28
C ARG A 58 5.20 -6.91 -2.23
N HIS A 59 4.46 -8.01 -2.04
CA HIS A 59 5.04 -9.36 -2.03
C HIS A 59 5.67 -9.69 -3.38
N PHE A 60 4.96 -9.44 -4.45
CA PHE A 60 5.47 -9.64 -5.82
C PHE A 60 6.75 -8.83 -6.09
N LEU A 61 6.75 -7.52 -5.75
CA LEU A 61 7.95 -6.68 -5.90
C LEU A 61 9.11 -7.17 -5.03
N ASP A 62 8.82 -7.63 -3.81
CA ASP A 62 9.84 -8.11 -2.88
C ASP A 62 10.49 -9.41 -3.36
N THR A 63 9.71 -10.26 -4.02
CA THR A 63 10.16 -11.56 -4.55
C THR A 63 11.03 -11.40 -5.79
N ILE A 64 10.63 -10.53 -6.75
CA ILE A 64 11.27 -10.52 -8.08
C ILE A 64 12.27 -9.37 -8.28
N CYS A 65 12.12 -8.24 -7.56
CA CYS A 65 12.93 -7.05 -7.85
C CYS A 65 14.29 -7.09 -7.15
N THR A 66 15.34 -6.80 -7.90
CA THR A 66 16.71 -6.58 -7.41
C THR A 66 17.02 -5.11 -7.22
N ASN A 67 16.24 -4.23 -7.83
CA ASN A 67 16.37 -2.79 -7.74
C ASN A 67 14.97 -2.16 -7.67
N ILE A 68 14.84 -1.08 -6.89
CA ILE A 68 13.61 -0.28 -6.80
C ILE A 68 13.88 1.12 -7.31
N VAL A 69 13.05 1.56 -8.25
CA VAL A 69 13.02 2.94 -8.74
C VAL A 69 11.91 3.68 -8.02
N ASP A 70 12.30 4.64 -7.20
CA ASP A 70 11.39 5.50 -6.47
C ASP A 70 11.18 6.81 -7.21
N ILE A 71 9.93 7.09 -7.58
CA ILE A 71 9.54 8.35 -8.24
C ILE A 71 8.70 9.15 -7.26
N ASP A 72 9.29 10.18 -6.66
CA ASP A 72 8.60 11.08 -5.75
C ASP A 72 9.15 12.51 -5.91
N PHE A 73 8.30 13.53 -5.70
CA PHE A 73 8.67 14.95 -5.84
C PHE A 73 9.33 15.33 -7.18
N GLN A 74 8.92 14.71 -8.28
CA GLN A 74 9.49 14.90 -9.63
C GLN A 74 10.97 14.48 -9.71
N LYS A 75 11.43 13.64 -8.79
CA LYS A 75 12.78 13.06 -8.78
C LYS A 75 12.71 11.56 -8.88
N ILE A 76 13.70 10.99 -9.54
CA ILE A 76 13.88 9.56 -9.68
C ILE A 76 15.07 9.16 -8.82
N GLN A 77 14.89 8.19 -7.93
CA GLN A 77 15.95 7.60 -7.11
C GLN A 77 15.99 6.09 -7.30
N LEU A 78 17.16 5.57 -7.60
CA LEU A 78 17.40 4.14 -7.72
C LEU A 78 17.96 3.60 -6.42
N TYR A 79 17.37 2.52 -5.92
CA TYR A 79 17.83 1.77 -4.76
C TYR A 79 18.17 0.34 -5.18
N THR A 80 19.34 -0.12 -4.82
CA THR A 80 19.72 -1.53 -4.99
C THR A 80 19.17 -2.34 -3.83
N GLY A 81 18.38 -3.35 -4.12
CA GLY A 81 17.68 -4.19 -3.17
C GLY A 81 16.21 -4.35 -3.52
N ASN A 82 15.49 -5.15 -2.72
CA ASN A 82 14.07 -5.42 -2.89
C ASN A 82 13.19 -4.32 -2.27
N TYR A 83 11.86 -4.50 -2.34
CA TYR A 83 10.89 -3.53 -1.82
C TYR A 83 11.04 -3.33 -0.30
N THR A 84 11.23 -4.38 0.48
CA THR A 84 11.41 -4.30 1.94
C THR A 84 12.66 -3.49 2.30
N PHE A 85 13.77 -3.73 1.62
CA PHE A 85 15.00 -2.96 1.83
C PHE A 85 14.80 -1.46 1.52
N TRP A 86 14.19 -1.15 0.36
CA TRP A 86 13.86 0.23 0.00
C TRP A 86 12.98 0.90 1.06
N TYR A 87 11.93 0.22 1.51
CA TYR A 87 10.99 0.76 2.50
C TYR A 87 11.69 1.08 3.82
N GLN A 88 12.49 0.16 4.35
CA GLN A 88 13.24 0.36 5.58
C GLN A 88 14.26 1.49 5.46
N SER A 89 15.02 1.54 4.36
CA SER A 89 16.01 2.58 4.08
C SER A 89 15.36 3.96 3.95
N SER A 90 14.24 4.07 3.26
CA SER A 90 13.48 5.31 3.09
C SER A 90 12.95 5.84 4.43
N GLN A 91 12.41 4.96 5.28
CA GLN A 91 11.94 5.32 6.62
C GLN A 91 13.09 5.79 7.53
N LEU A 92 14.24 5.12 7.47
CA LEU A 92 15.43 5.51 8.23
C LEU A 92 15.92 6.90 7.83
N LEU A 93 16.03 7.16 6.52
CA LEU A 93 16.42 8.46 5.99
C LEU A 93 15.47 9.58 6.43
N LEU A 94 14.17 9.35 6.38
CA LEU A 94 13.16 10.30 6.85
C LEU A 94 13.32 10.62 8.34
N ARG A 95 13.53 9.59 9.17
CA ARG A 95 13.77 9.77 10.62
C ARG A 95 15.07 10.56 10.88
N GLN A 96 16.15 10.24 10.19
CA GLN A 96 17.42 10.96 10.33
C GLN A 96 17.28 12.43 9.94
N ARG A 97 16.63 12.73 8.81
CA ARG A 97 16.36 14.13 8.37
C ARG A 97 15.48 14.86 9.38
N SER A 98 14.42 14.23 9.89
CA SER A 98 13.54 14.82 10.91
C SER A 98 14.31 15.16 12.20
N MET A 99 15.16 14.24 12.67
CA MET A 99 16.00 14.48 13.85
C MET A 99 17.03 15.59 13.61
N ALA A 100 17.65 15.63 12.42
CA ALA A 100 18.60 16.68 12.06
C ALA A 100 17.91 18.05 12.01
N ASN A 101 16.71 18.14 11.40
CA ASN A 101 15.93 19.38 11.37
C ASN A 101 15.52 19.83 12.77
N LYS A 102 15.06 18.93 13.63
CA LYS A 102 14.71 19.27 15.01
C LYS A 102 15.91 19.88 15.76
N LYS A 103 17.09 19.26 15.65
CA LYS A 103 18.32 19.81 16.25
C LYS A 103 18.70 21.17 15.64
N ALA A 104 18.53 21.35 14.33
CA ALA A 104 18.79 22.62 13.65
C ALA A 104 17.82 23.73 14.13
N GLU A 105 16.52 23.41 14.30
CA GLU A 105 15.52 24.32 14.83
C GLU A 105 15.78 24.72 16.28
N GLU A 106 16.15 23.76 17.14
CA GLU A 106 16.52 24.01 18.53
C GLU A 106 17.72 24.96 18.59
N LYS A 107 18.75 24.69 17.80
CA LYS A 107 19.95 25.55 17.70
C LYS A 107 19.64 26.94 17.15
N ARG A 108 18.74 27.02 16.17
CA ARG A 108 18.26 28.29 15.61
C ARG A 108 17.56 29.13 16.68
N LYS A 109 16.66 28.53 17.47
CA LYS A 109 15.96 29.19 18.57
C LYS A 109 16.94 29.69 19.65
N GLU A 110 17.90 28.86 20.00
CA GLU A 110 18.94 29.23 20.99
C GLU A 110 19.73 30.44 20.52
N LEU A 111 20.20 30.45 19.27
CA LEU A 111 20.94 31.56 18.68
C LEU A 111 20.08 32.83 18.58
N GLN A 112 18.81 32.70 18.16
CA GLN A 112 17.87 33.82 18.09
C GLN A 112 17.64 34.45 19.46
N ASN A 113 17.43 33.64 20.49
CA ASN A 113 17.26 34.10 21.88
C ASN A 113 18.51 34.79 22.41
N PHE A 114 19.67 34.29 22.07
CA PHE A 114 20.93 34.97 22.47
C PHE A 114 21.09 36.30 21.76
N ILE A 115 20.85 36.36 20.45
CA ILE A 115 20.95 37.59 19.67
C ILE A 115 19.97 38.64 20.19
N SER A 116 18.71 38.28 20.46
CA SER A 116 17.71 39.21 20.98
C SER A 116 18.05 39.77 22.35
N ARG A 117 18.67 38.98 23.25
CA ARG A 117 19.04 39.43 24.60
C ARG A 117 20.29 40.32 24.63
N PHE A 118 21.22 40.12 23.70
CA PHE A 118 22.54 40.75 23.78
C PHE A 118 22.90 41.66 22.60
N SER A 119 22.00 41.85 21.63
CA SER A 119 22.24 42.75 20.48
C SER A 119 22.47 44.21 20.86
N ALA A 120 21.83 44.71 21.91
CA ALA A 120 21.96 46.06 22.40
C ALA A 120 23.13 46.25 23.40
N ASN A 121 23.85 45.21 23.79
CA ASN A 121 24.92 45.28 24.80
C ASN A 121 26.30 45.47 24.12
N ALA A 122 26.94 46.63 24.30
CA ALA A 122 28.19 46.98 23.64
C ALA A 122 29.32 45.96 23.90
N SER A 123 29.42 45.38 25.11
CA SER A 123 30.47 44.41 25.44
C SER A 123 30.28 43.04 24.78
N LYS A 124 29.01 42.67 24.42
CA LYS A 124 28.66 41.40 23.80
C LYS A 124 28.29 41.50 22.32
N SER A 125 28.35 42.71 21.74
CA SER A 125 27.98 42.98 20.34
C SER A 125 28.76 42.11 19.34
N ARG A 126 30.07 41.94 19.54
CA ARG A 126 30.91 41.05 18.69
C ARG A 126 30.44 39.59 18.73
N GLN A 127 30.05 39.13 19.91
CA GLN A 127 29.53 37.75 20.05
C GLN A 127 28.15 37.58 19.39
N ALA A 128 27.28 38.59 19.50
CA ALA A 128 25.98 38.60 18.84
C ALA A 128 26.12 38.60 17.30
N THR A 129 27.06 39.37 16.76
CA THR A 129 27.37 39.40 15.32
C THR A 129 27.93 38.05 14.83
N SER A 130 28.84 37.42 15.58
CA SER A 130 29.34 36.08 15.26
C SER A 130 28.21 35.04 15.23
N ARG A 131 27.33 35.10 16.22
CA ARG A 131 26.17 34.16 16.27
C ARG A 131 25.11 34.42 15.19
N LYS A 132 24.96 35.69 14.74
CA LYS A 132 24.13 36.02 13.59
C LYS A 132 24.66 35.35 12.31
N LYS A 133 25.98 35.39 12.08
CA LYS A 133 26.62 34.67 10.97
C LYS A 133 26.45 33.16 11.05
N LEU A 134 26.43 32.57 12.26
CA LEU A 134 26.12 31.14 12.45
C LEU A 134 24.68 30.83 12.17
N LEU A 135 23.73 31.71 12.56
CA LEU A 135 22.31 31.56 12.29
C LEU A 135 22.02 31.52 10.78
N GLU A 136 22.69 32.40 10.00
CA GLU A 136 22.58 32.47 8.53
C GLU A 136 23.07 31.19 7.83
N LYS A 137 23.95 30.42 8.48
CA LYS A 137 24.50 29.15 7.96
C LYS A 137 23.64 27.92 8.29
N ILE A 138 22.65 28.06 9.17
CA ILE A 138 21.78 26.94 9.52
C ILE A 138 20.76 26.76 8.41
N ASN A 139 20.99 25.75 7.58
CA ASN A 139 20.01 25.27 6.63
C ASN A 139 19.11 24.25 7.32
N ILE A 140 17.82 24.48 7.27
CA ILE A 140 16.79 23.49 7.64
C ILE A 140 16.27 22.92 6.33
N ASP A 141 16.54 21.66 6.09
CA ASP A 141 16.02 20.98 4.91
C ASP A 141 14.48 20.92 5.01
N GLU A 142 13.81 21.47 4.01
CA GLU A 142 12.36 21.35 3.92
C GLU A 142 11.99 19.88 3.68
N ILE A 143 11.59 19.17 4.73
CA ILE A 143 11.05 17.81 4.59
C ILE A 143 9.64 17.98 4.03
N LYS A 144 9.53 17.92 2.70
CA LYS A 144 8.23 17.85 2.05
C LYS A 144 7.55 16.54 2.46
N PRO A 145 6.30 16.58 2.91
CA PRO A 145 5.56 15.35 3.16
C PRO A 145 5.45 14.58 1.85
N SER A 146 5.68 13.27 1.88
CA SER A 146 5.57 12.43 0.67
C SER A 146 4.26 12.71 -0.07
N SER A 147 4.32 12.77 -1.40
CA SER A 147 3.12 12.87 -2.24
C SER A 147 2.21 11.66 -2.09
N ARG A 148 2.74 10.55 -1.57
CA ARG A 148 2.03 9.31 -1.26
C ARG A 148 1.22 9.44 0.02
N LYS A 149 0.08 10.12 -0.07
CA LYS A 149 -0.87 10.22 1.04
C LYS A 149 -1.79 9.01 1.00
N TYR A 150 -1.77 8.20 2.06
CA TYR A 150 -2.77 7.17 2.24
C TYR A 150 -4.06 7.82 2.76
N PRO A 151 -5.18 7.73 2.04
CA PRO A 151 -6.45 8.19 2.58
C PRO A 151 -6.79 7.36 3.81
N ALA A 152 -6.97 8.01 4.94
CA ALA A 152 -7.44 7.35 6.15
C ALA A 152 -8.97 7.37 6.15
N ILE A 153 -9.59 6.20 5.92
CA ILE A 153 -11.02 6.03 6.17
C ILE A 153 -11.18 5.61 7.62
N ILE A 154 -11.68 6.52 8.44
CA ILE A 154 -11.89 6.27 9.86
C ILE A 154 -13.35 5.84 10.05
N PHE A 155 -13.58 4.55 10.30
CA PHE A 155 -14.88 4.05 10.70
C PHE A 155 -15.10 4.37 12.18
N LYS A 156 -16.12 5.19 12.47
CA LYS A 156 -16.55 5.45 13.85
C LYS A 156 -17.79 4.63 14.13
N GLN A 157 -17.77 3.84 15.19
CA GLN A 157 -18.94 3.14 15.67
C GLN A 157 -19.92 4.15 16.26
N PHE A 158 -21.19 4.05 15.90
CA PHE A 158 -22.25 4.83 16.55
C PHE A 158 -22.56 4.26 17.95
N ARG A 159 -22.53 2.91 18.06
CA ARG A 159 -22.61 2.16 19.31
C ARG A 159 -21.78 0.87 19.20
N ASP A 160 -21.43 0.28 20.32
CA ASP A 160 -20.74 -1.00 20.35
C ASP A 160 -21.59 -2.11 19.74
N ALA A 161 -21.00 -2.88 18.85
CA ALA A 161 -21.61 -4.07 18.29
C ALA A 161 -21.71 -5.18 19.34
N GLY A 162 -22.77 -6.00 19.25
CA GLY A 162 -22.94 -7.22 20.05
C GLY A 162 -21.88 -8.26 19.71
N ASN A 163 -21.99 -9.45 20.34
CA ASN A 163 -21.03 -10.53 20.13
C ASN A 163 -21.18 -11.17 18.74
N ASP A 164 -22.39 -11.29 18.26
CA ASP A 164 -22.69 -11.89 16.94
C ASP A 164 -22.77 -10.77 15.89
N ILE A 165 -21.93 -10.85 14.87
CA ILE A 165 -21.85 -9.85 13.79
C ILE A 165 -22.59 -10.32 12.56
N LEU A 166 -22.30 -11.53 12.10
CA LEU A 166 -22.91 -12.13 10.90
C LEU A 166 -22.99 -13.63 11.07
N GLU A 167 -24.15 -14.20 10.76
CA GLU A 167 -24.39 -15.63 10.64
C GLU A 167 -24.86 -15.93 9.23
N VAL A 168 -24.30 -16.95 8.61
CA VAL A 168 -24.61 -17.40 7.25
C VAL A 168 -24.86 -18.89 7.30
N ASN A 169 -26.02 -19.33 6.76
CA ASN A 169 -26.46 -20.73 6.78
C ASN A 169 -26.80 -21.21 5.38
N ASN A 170 -26.09 -22.24 4.92
CA ASN A 170 -26.34 -22.98 3.67
C ASN A 170 -26.48 -22.05 2.44
N LEU A 171 -25.72 -20.96 2.40
CA LEU A 171 -25.80 -19.99 1.33
C LEU A 171 -25.30 -20.61 0.01
N THR A 172 -26.14 -20.58 -1.00
CA THR A 172 -25.84 -21.10 -2.34
C THR A 172 -26.29 -20.11 -3.40
N ALA A 173 -25.42 -19.79 -4.35
CA ALA A 173 -25.73 -18.92 -5.47
C ALA A 173 -25.08 -19.43 -6.77
N GLN A 174 -25.75 -19.20 -7.89
CA GLN A 174 -25.30 -19.59 -9.23
C GLN A 174 -25.19 -18.35 -10.12
N ASP A 175 -24.39 -18.47 -11.17
CA ASP A 175 -24.32 -17.47 -12.23
C ASP A 175 -25.46 -17.66 -13.26
N GLU A 176 -25.50 -16.84 -14.31
CA GLU A 176 -26.47 -16.89 -15.38
C GLU A 176 -26.38 -18.20 -16.20
N ASN A 177 -25.26 -18.90 -16.16
CA ASN A 177 -25.06 -20.17 -16.86
C ASN A 177 -25.45 -21.41 -16.02
N GLY A 178 -25.79 -21.18 -14.73
CA GLY A 178 -26.09 -22.25 -13.79
C GLY A 178 -24.88 -22.81 -13.04
N ASP A 179 -23.70 -22.22 -13.23
CA ASP A 179 -22.49 -22.61 -12.51
C ASP A 179 -22.50 -22.06 -11.07
N TYR A 180 -22.08 -22.88 -10.11
CA TYR A 180 -22.06 -22.49 -8.71
C TYR A 180 -20.95 -21.46 -8.43
N LEU A 181 -21.34 -20.24 -8.07
CA LEU A 181 -20.46 -19.22 -7.52
C LEU A 181 -20.20 -19.45 -6.03
N ILE A 182 -21.24 -19.86 -5.30
CA ILE A 182 -21.23 -20.22 -3.89
C ILE A 182 -22.03 -21.49 -3.74
N LYS A 183 -21.52 -22.46 -2.98
CA LYS A 183 -22.21 -23.71 -2.73
C LYS A 183 -22.12 -24.05 -1.25
N ASP A 184 -23.29 -24.13 -0.60
CA ASP A 184 -23.47 -24.57 0.79
C ASP A 184 -22.52 -23.91 1.78
N LEU A 185 -22.42 -22.60 1.72
CA LEU A 185 -21.51 -21.80 2.57
C LEU A 185 -22.19 -21.51 3.91
N SER A 186 -21.59 -21.97 5.00
CA SER A 186 -22.06 -21.73 6.37
C SER A 186 -20.91 -21.31 7.26
N PHE A 187 -21.07 -20.19 7.97
CA PHE A 187 -20.11 -19.69 8.96
C PHE A 187 -20.74 -18.59 9.81
N SER A 188 -20.07 -18.28 10.93
CA SER A 188 -20.45 -17.15 11.78
C SER A 188 -19.22 -16.26 12.02
N ILE A 189 -19.45 -14.94 12.17
CA ILE A 189 -18.44 -13.96 12.53
C ILE A 189 -18.82 -13.31 13.85
N ARG A 190 -17.89 -13.27 14.79
CA ARG A 190 -18.05 -12.66 16.11
C ARG A 190 -17.29 -11.34 16.21
N LYS A 191 -17.65 -10.55 17.22
CA LYS A 191 -17.02 -9.27 17.52
C LYS A 191 -15.50 -9.43 17.68
N GLY A 192 -14.74 -8.60 16.96
CA GLY A 192 -13.28 -8.56 17.01
C GLY A 192 -12.56 -9.55 16.10
N GLU A 193 -13.28 -10.47 15.44
CA GLU A 193 -12.67 -11.37 14.47
C GLU A 193 -12.26 -10.64 13.19
N LYS A 194 -11.19 -11.13 12.58
CA LYS A 194 -10.69 -10.70 11.27
C LYS A 194 -10.77 -11.87 10.32
N VAL A 195 -11.66 -11.79 9.35
CA VAL A 195 -11.96 -12.89 8.42
C VAL A 195 -11.43 -12.54 7.03
N ALA A 196 -10.69 -13.47 6.42
CA ALA A 196 -10.23 -13.37 5.05
C ALA A 196 -11.03 -14.34 4.17
N PHE A 197 -11.60 -13.82 3.09
CA PHE A 197 -12.30 -14.64 2.09
C PHE A 197 -11.37 -14.99 0.94
N LEU A 198 -11.16 -16.28 0.71
CA LEU A 198 -10.37 -16.82 -0.39
C LEU A 198 -11.28 -17.59 -1.35
N ALA A 199 -11.20 -17.28 -2.64
CA ALA A 199 -11.96 -17.97 -3.67
C ALA A 199 -11.10 -18.24 -4.91
N LYS A 200 -11.52 -19.23 -5.72
CA LYS A 200 -10.85 -19.52 -7.00
C LYS A 200 -11.03 -18.40 -8.02
N ASN A 201 -12.19 -17.75 -8.01
CA ASN A 201 -12.46 -16.60 -8.86
C ASN A 201 -12.98 -15.42 -8.04
N HIS A 202 -12.79 -14.23 -8.55
CA HIS A 202 -13.23 -13.00 -7.89
C HIS A 202 -14.77 -12.86 -7.87
N GLN A 203 -15.47 -13.50 -8.81
CA GLN A 203 -16.92 -13.40 -8.93
C GLN A 203 -17.64 -14.01 -7.73
N SER A 204 -17.11 -15.09 -7.15
CA SER A 204 -17.66 -15.72 -5.93
C SER A 204 -17.65 -14.75 -4.74
N ILE A 205 -16.55 -14.02 -4.55
CA ILE A 205 -16.42 -13.03 -3.47
C ILE A 205 -17.36 -11.85 -3.72
N THR A 206 -17.40 -11.36 -4.97
CA THR A 206 -18.31 -10.26 -5.36
C THR A 206 -19.79 -10.68 -5.18
N CYS A 207 -20.14 -11.89 -5.56
CA CYS A 207 -21.48 -12.45 -5.37
C CYS A 207 -21.86 -12.46 -3.88
N PHE A 208 -21.00 -12.97 -3.02
CA PHE A 208 -21.22 -12.99 -1.58
C PHE A 208 -21.48 -11.59 -1.02
N PHE A 209 -20.62 -10.62 -1.31
CA PHE A 209 -20.79 -9.25 -0.82
C PHE A 209 -22.02 -8.56 -1.42
N ASN A 210 -22.44 -8.91 -2.63
CA ASN A 210 -23.67 -8.38 -3.21
C ASN A 210 -24.90 -8.95 -2.48
N ILE A 211 -24.89 -10.22 -2.11
CA ILE A 211 -25.97 -10.85 -1.34
C ILE A 211 -26.15 -10.17 0.00
N ILE A 212 -25.10 -10.03 0.79
CA ILE A 212 -25.17 -9.42 2.14
C ILE A 212 -25.46 -7.92 2.12
N ASN A 213 -25.29 -7.25 0.96
CA ASN A 213 -25.63 -5.83 0.75
C ASN A 213 -27.00 -5.64 0.09
N ASP A 214 -27.89 -6.63 0.15
CA ASP A 214 -29.25 -6.58 -0.43
C ASP A 214 -29.32 -6.17 -1.91
N LYS A 215 -28.24 -6.42 -2.67
CA LYS A 215 -28.32 -6.28 -4.12
C LYS A 215 -29.11 -7.44 -4.70
N LYS A 216 -29.83 -7.19 -5.78
CA LYS A 216 -30.66 -8.21 -6.47
C LYS A 216 -29.78 -9.34 -7.03
N VAL A 217 -29.47 -10.32 -6.21
CA VAL A 217 -28.78 -11.56 -6.57
C VAL A 217 -29.70 -12.72 -6.16
N SER A 218 -29.91 -13.70 -7.05
CA SER A 218 -30.66 -14.90 -6.72
C SER A 218 -29.79 -15.85 -5.88
N PHE A 219 -30.27 -16.23 -4.71
CA PHE A 219 -29.55 -17.15 -3.81
C PHE A 219 -30.56 -18.01 -3.04
N SER A 220 -30.11 -19.13 -2.49
CA SER A 220 -30.79 -19.93 -1.49
C SER A 220 -29.96 -19.99 -0.21
N GLY A 221 -30.60 -20.35 0.90
CA GLY A 221 -30.00 -20.26 2.23
C GLY A 221 -30.44 -19.00 2.96
N ASP A 222 -29.82 -18.71 4.07
CA ASP A 222 -30.15 -17.58 4.95
C ASP A 222 -28.89 -16.88 5.50
N PHE A 223 -29.02 -15.59 5.76
CA PHE A 223 -28.01 -14.85 6.52
C PHE A 223 -28.66 -13.84 7.45
N LYS A 224 -28.02 -13.59 8.56
CA LYS A 224 -28.51 -12.66 9.58
C LYS A 224 -27.38 -11.82 10.16
N PHE A 225 -27.57 -10.52 10.20
CA PHE A 225 -26.71 -9.64 10.99
C PHE A 225 -27.13 -9.64 12.45
N GLY A 226 -26.17 -9.44 13.33
CA GLY A 226 -26.45 -9.23 14.75
C GLY A 226 -27.38 -8.02 14.97
N THR A 227 -28.18 -8.07 16.03
CA THR A 227 -29.20 -7.03 16.34
C THR A 227 -28.63 -5.62 16.49
N THR A 228 -27.33 -5.49 16.70
CA THR A 228 -26.63 -4.21 16.89
C THR A 228 -25.61 -3.93 15.76
N THR A 229 -25.66 -4.72 14.71
CA THR A 229 -24.72 -4.59 13.56
C THR A 229 -25.32 -3.73 12.47
#